data_4a6080eb0ad877137c49128cec44da67
#
_entry.id   4a6080eb0ad877137c49128cec44da67
#
_cell.length_a   1.000
_cell.length_b   1.000
_cell.length_c   1.000
_cell.angle_alpha   90.00
_cell.angle_beta   90.00
_cell.angle_gamma   90.00
#
_symmetry.space_group_name_H-M   'P 1'
#
loop_
_entity.id
_entity.type
_entity.pdbx_description
1 polymer ?
#
loop_
_entity_poly.entity_id
_entity_poly.type
_entity_poly.pdbx_seq_one_letter_code
_entity_poly.pdbx_strand_id
1 'polypeptide(L)'
;MRGLRVASMAVATVAALILVAACGQSGPGGSSSGLASRTISAGSVEITIEPLRLDTSGASFQVKLDTHSGDLNMDVARAAHLEVGGTDWGSASWVGDPPGGHHREGELRFASAGSARGEIRLTISDLPGPVLATWNIASG
;
A
#
# COMPACT_ATOMS: atom_id res chain seq x y z
N MET A 1 -35.84 -63.73 -43.84
CA MET A 1 -35.84 -62.59 -44.74
C MET A 1 -35.93 -61.33 -43.90
N ARG A 2 -35.03 -60.41 -44.15
CA ARG A 2 -34.97 -59.00 -43.74
C ARG A 2 -34.78 -58.73 -42.27
N GLY A 3 -33.51 -58.52 -41.97
CA GLY A 3 -33.04 -57.94 -40.75
C GLY A 3 -33.32 -56.47 -40.59
N LEU A 4 -33.75 -56.10 -39.41
CA LEU A 4 -33.93 -54.74 -39.01
C LEU A 4 -32.65 -54.34 -38.25
N ARG A 5 -31.87 -53.43 -38.84
CA ARG A 5 -30.67 -52.83 -38.18
C ARG A 5 -31.14 -51.71 -37.29
N VAL A 6 -30.95 -51.90 -36.00
CA VAL A 6 -31.14 -50.84 -35.00
C VAL A 6 -29.88 -50.04 -34.95
N ALA A 7 -29.95 -48.80 -35.38
CA ALA A 7 -28.87 -47.85 -35.28
C ALA A 7 -28.81 -47.29 -33.84
N SER A 8 -27.74 -47.60 -33.14
CA SER A 8 -27.44 -47.00 -31.83
C SER A 8 -26.97 -45.55 -32.03
N MET A 9 -27.79 -44.63 -31.60
CA MET A 9 -27.37 -43.21 -31.45
C MET A 9 -26.53 -43.08 -30.18
N ALA A 10 -25.25 -42.80 -30.38
CA ALA A 10 -24.37 -42.36 -29.28
C ALA A 10 -24.67 -40.90 -28.95
N VAL A 11 -25.19 -40.67 -27.76
CA VAL A 11 -25.33 -39.31 -27.20
C VAL A 11 -23.99 -38.91 -26.63
N ALA A 12 -23.29 -38.02 -27.33
CA ALA A 12 -22.08 -37.38 -26.81
C ALA A 12 -22.47 -36.26 -25.88
N THR A 13 -22.33 -36.48 -24.58
CA THR A 13 -22.42 -35.43 -23.54
C THR A 13 -21.17 -34.59 -23.59
N VAL A 14 -21.26 -33.38 -24.13
CA VAL A 14 -20.20 -32.37 -24.03
C VAL A 14 -20.28 -31.73 -22.64
N ALA A 15 -19.39 -32.12 -21.76
CA ALA A 15 -19.17 -31.43 -20.51
C ALA A 15 -18.43 -30.11 -20.77
N ALA A 16 -19.15 -29.00 -20.73
CA ALA A 16 -18.58 -27.67 -20.79
C ALA A 16 -17.88 -27.38 -19.46
N LEU A 17 -16.54 -27.48 -19.44
CA LEU A 17 -15.74 -26.93 -18.36
C LEU A 17 -15.77 -25.40 -18.44
N ILE A 18 -16.50 -24.77 -17.54
CA ILE A 18 -16.43 -23.33 -17.32
C ILE A 18 -15.17 -23.07 -16.50
N LEU A 19 -14.08 -22.68 -17.16
CA LEU A 19 -12.95 -22.06 -16.48
C LEU A 19 -13.39 -20.67 -16.03
N VAL A 20 -13.70 -20.53 -14.74
CA VAL A 20 -13.78 -19.22 -14.11
C VAL A 20 -12.35 -18.72 -13.97
N ALA A 21 -11.87 -17.94 -14.93
CA ALA A 21 -10.67 -17.14 -14.78
C ALA A 21 -10.97 -16.06 -13.74
N ALA A 22 -10.57 -16.29 -12.51
CA ALA A 22 -10.48 -15.23 -11.50
C ALA A 22 -9.39 -14.26 -11.97
N CYS A 23 -9.79 -13.22 -12.72
CA CYS A 23 -8.94 -12.06 -12.93
C CYS A 23 -8.77 -11.38 -11.59
N GLY A 24 -7.68 -11.71 -10.89
CA GLY A 24 -7.17 -10.88 -9.83
C GLY A 24 -6.82 -9.52 -10.45
N GLN A 25 -7.64 -8.51 -10.21
CA GLN A 25 -7.31 -7.15 -10.54
C GLN A 25 -6.17 -6.72 -9.59
N SER A 26 -4.94 -6.83 -10.08
CA SER A 26 -3.83 -6.09 -9.52
C SER A 26 -4.04 -4.63 -9.94
N GLY A 27 -4.66 -3.83 -9.07
CA GLY A 27 -4.67 -2.38 -9.21
C GLY A 27 -3.22 -1.87 -9.23
N PRO A 28 -2.92 -0.74 -9.91
CA PRO A 28 -1.60 -0.12 -9.84
C PRO A 28 -1.37 0.36 -8.41
N GLY A 29 -0.46 -0.30 -7.68
CA GLY A 29 -0.14 0.01 -6.29
C GLY A 29 -0.12 -1.20 -5.36
N GLY A 30 0.18 -2.40 -5.85
CA GLY A 30 0.44 -3.53 -4.98
C GLY A 30 1.62 -3.23 -4.07
N SER A 31 1.37 -3.14 -2.76
CA SER A 31 2.42 -3.02 -1.75
C SER A 31 3.37 -4.21 -1.86
N SER A 32 4.61 -3.98 -2.28
CA SER A 32 5.64 -5.01 -2.33
C SER A 32 6.23 -5.31 -0.96
N SER A 33 5.92 -4.50 0.05
CA SER A 33 6.41 -4.65 1.42
C SER A 33 5.71 -5.75 2.21
N GLY A 34 4.48 -6.12 1.83
CA GLY A 34 3.63 -7.04 2.60
C GLY A 34 3.16 -6.49 3.96
N LEU A 35 3.45 -5.24 4.26
CA LEU A 35 3.06 -4.58 5.51
C LEU A 35 1.68 -3.93 5.39
N ALA A 36 0.88 -4.02 6.45
CA ALA A 36 -0.48 -3.48 6.45
C ALA A 36 -0.50 -1.95 6.46
N SER A 37 -1.47 -1.37 5.77
CA SER A 37 -1.79 0.06 5.84
C SER A 37 -2.16 0.48 7.27
N ARG A 38 -1.92 1.75 7.61
CA ARG A 38 -2.30 2.39 8.88
C ARG A 38 -3.12 3.63 8.61
N THR A 39 -4.25 3.76 9.28
CA THR A 39 -5.05 4.99 9.29
C THR A 39 -5.02 5.58 10.70
N ILE A 40 -4.70 6.85 10.82
CA ILE A 40 -4.49 7.56 12.09
C ILE A 40 -5.26 8.88 12.02
N SER A 41 -6.01 9.17 13.07
CA SER A 41 -6.66 10.48 13.24
C SER A 41 -5.73 11.42 14.00
N ALA A 42 -5.30 12.49 13.34
CA ALA A 42 -4.43 13.52 13.89
C ALA A 42 -5.22 14.84 14.05
N GLY A 43 -6.07 14.89 15.05
CA GLY A 43 -7.00 16.01 15.25
C GLY A 43 -8.06 16.06 14.15
N SER A 44 -8.09 17.15 13.39
CA SER A 44 -9.01 17.32 12.24
C SER A 44 -8.53 16.66 10.94
N VAL A 45 -7.34 16.07 10.95
CA VAL A 45 -6.74 15.40 9.78
C VAL A 45 -6.77 13.90 9.96
N GLU A 46 -7.30 13.18 8.99
CA GLU A 46 -7.11 11.74 8.86
C GLU A 46 -5.93 11.47 7.92
N ILE A 47 -5.03 10.61 8.35
CA ILE A 47 -3.88 10.21 7.54
C ILE A 47 -3.88 8.70 7.35
N THR A 48 -3.78 8.26 6.09
CA THR A 48 -3.59 6.85 5.72
C THR A 48 -2.20 6.67 5.15
N ILE A 49 -1.47 5.72 5.70
CA ILE A 49 -0.08 5.39 5.33
C ILE A 49 -0.01 3.94 4.90
N GLU A 50 0.37 3.70 3.66
CA GLU A 50 0.59 2.37 3.09
C GLU A 50 2.06 2.18 2.75
N PRO A 51 2.76 1.22 3.40
CA PRO A 51 4.13 0.89 3.04
C PRO A 51 4.20 0.23 1.67
N LEU A 52 4.81 0.88 0.68
CA LEU A 52 4.96 0.34 -0.67
C LEU A 52 6.22 -0.50 -0.80
N ARG A 53 7.34 -0.02 -0.26
CA ARG A 53 8.63 -0.67 -0.30
C ARG A 53 9.41 -0.40 0.98
N LEU A 54 10.12 -1.40 1.46
CA LEU A 54 11.12 -1.27 2.51
C LEU A 54 12.17 -2.36 2.32
N ASP A 55 13.34 -1.97 1.85
CA ASP A 55 14.47 -2.84 1.58
C ASP A 55 15.80 -2.09 1.71
N THR A 56 16.90 -2.75 1.38
CA THR A 56 18.24 -2.15 1.45
C THR A 56 18.49 -1.03 0.43
N SER A 57 17.57 -0.80 -0.51
CA SER A 57 17.63 0.31 -1.46
C SER A 57 16.86 1.55 -0.99
N GLY A 58 16.01 1.43 0.03
CA GLY A 58 15.25 2.52 0.60
C GLY A 58 13.86 2.12 1.06
N ALA A 59 13.08 3.11 1.48
CA ALA A 59 11.68 2.95 1.86
C ALA A 59 10.80 3.91 1.08
N SER A 60 9.58 3.47 0.77
CA SER A 60 8.55 4.35 0.24
C SER A 60 7.18 4.01 0.81
N PHE A 61 6.39 5.05 1.03
CA PHE A 61 5.06 4.99 1.61
C PHE A 61 4.10 5.82 0.79
N GLN A 62 2.96 5.26 0.40
CA GLN A 62 1.83 6.04 -0.08
C GLN A 62 1.19 6.72 1.12
N VAL A 63 1.00 8.03 1.05
CA VAL A 63 0.41 8.83 2.11
C VAL A 63 -0.78 9.60 1.56
N LYS A 64 -1.92 9.50 2.24
CA LYS A 64 -3.13 10.27 1.99
C LYS A 64 -3.47 11.08 3.22
N LEU A 65 -3.77 12.34 3.02
CA LEU A 65 -4.18 13.28 4.06
C LEU A 65 -5.54 13.86 3.67
N ASP A 66 -6.49 13.74 4.58
CA ASP A 66 -7.85 14.26 4.43
C ASP A 66 -8.20 15.14 5.61
N THR A 67 -8.79 16.31 5.36
CA THR A 67 -9.31 17.19 6.41
C THR A 67 -10.68 17.77 6.03
N HIS A 68 -11.50 17.97 7.03
CA HIS A 68 -12.78 18.67 6.88
C HIS A 68 -12.71 20.15 7.30
N SER A 69 -11.54 20.59 7.79
CA SER A 69 -11.33 21.96 8.26
C SER A 69 -9.89 22.41 8.06
N GLY A 70 -9.72 23.62 7.53
CA GLY A 70 -8.40 24.18 7.25
C GLY A 70 -7.76 23.60 6.01
N ASP A 71 -6.54 24.01 5.71
CA ASP A 71 -5.76 23.62 4.56
C ASP A 71 -4.54 22.78 4.96
N LEU A 72 -4.20 21.80 4.13
CA LEU A 72 -3.05 20.93 4.30
C LEU A 72 -1.76 21.59 3.75
N ASN A 73 -1.32 22.69 4.36
CA ASN A 73 -0.20 23.53 3.89
C ASN A 73 1.20 23.03 4.31
N MET A 74 1.28 22.00 5.15
CA MET A 74 2.53 21.49 5.67
C MET A 74 3.47 20.96 4.58
N ASP A 75 4.76 21.02 4.83
CA ASP A 75 5.79 20.33 4.05
C ASP A 75 5.90 18.88 4.56
N VAL A 76 5.27 17.94 3.84
CA VAL A 76 5.20 16.53 4.24
C VAL A 76 6.59 15.90 4.33
N ALA A 77 7.50 16.23 3.40
CA ALA A 77 8.85 15.70 3.41
C ALA A 77 9.64 16.14 4.64
N ARG A 78 9.55 17.42 4.98
CA ARG A 78 10.24 17.97 6.15
C ARG A 78 9.65 17.48 7.47
N ALA A 79 8.33 17.27 7.51
CA ALA A 79 7.60 16.82 8.69
C ALA A 79 7.82 15.32 8.99
N ALA A 80 8.26 14.54 8.00
CA ALA A 80 8.38 13.10 8.11
C ALA A 80 9.76 12.68 8.63
N HIS A 81 9.75 11.70 9.54
CA HIS A 81 10.94 11.08 10.10
C HIS A 81 10.76 9.56 10.15
N LEU A 82 11.73 8.82 9.63
CA LEU A 82 11.73 7.36 9.59
C LEU A 82 12.88 6.78 10.39
N GLU A 83 12.55 5.87 11.29
CA GLU A 83 13.50 5.05 12.02
C GLU A 83 13.24 3.58 11.72
N VAL A 84 14.28 2.82 11.41
CA VAL A 84 14.21 1.38 11.11
C VAL A 84 15.25 0.65 11.95
N GLY A 85 14.78 -0.26 12.81
CA GLY A 85 15.65 -1.02 13.71
C GLY A 85 16.53 -0.14 14.61
N GLY A 86 16.03 1.03 15.00
CA GLY A 86 16.75 2.01 15.81
C GLY A 86 17.73 2.91 15.02
N THR A 87 17.73 2.81 13.68
CA THR A 87 18.55 3.65 12.81
C THR A 87 17.68 4.71 12.12
N ASP A 88 18.09 5.97 12.24
CA ASP A 88 17.48 7.09 11.51
C ASP A 88 17.80 7.00 10.02
N TRP A 89 16.78 7.02 9.18
CA TRP A 89 16.92 6.96 7.72
C TRP A 89 16.94 8.35 7.06
N GLY A 90 17.11 9.41 7.87
CA GLY A 90 17.37 10.75 7.39
C GLY A 90 16.17 11.43 6.74
N SER A 91 16.46 12.28 5.75
CA SER A 91 15.48 13.15 5.12
C SER A 91 14.64 12.43 4.11
N ALA A 92 13.33 12.74 4.12
CA ALA A 92 12.37 12.28 3.11
C ALA A 92 12.39 13.16 1.86
N SER A 93 11.83 12.63 0.78
CA SER A 93 11.35 13.37 -0.37
C SER A 93 9.87 13.09 -0.60
N TRP A 94 9.14 14.05 -1.15
CA TRP A 94 7.72 13.96 -1.46
C TRP A 94 7.47 14.05 -2.94
N VAL A 95 6.72 13.11 -3.50
CA VAL A 95 6.28 13.10 -4.90
C VAL A 95 4.76 12.94 -4.89
N GLY A 96 4.05 14.03 -5.07
CA GLY A 96 2.59 14.05 -5.00
C GLY A 96 2.02 15.46 -5.04
N ASP A 97 0.83 15.62 -4.49
CA ASP A 97 0.12 16.88 -4.49
C ASP A 97 0.89 17.99 -3.77
N PRO A 98 0.80 19.23 -4.30
CA PRO A 98 1.41 20.40 -3.65
C PRO A 98 0.72 20.72 -2.32
N PRO A 99 1.33 21.59 -1.49
CA PRO A 99 0.68 22.11 -0.28
C PRO A 99 -0.65 22.81 -0.59
N GLY A 100 -1.63 22.61 0.28
CA GLY A 100 -2.95 23.25 0.21
C GLY A 100 -4.10 22.26 0.09
N GLY A 101 -5.32 22.82 0.14
CA GLY A 101 -6.55 22.07 0.00
C GLY A 101 -6.89 21.16 1.17
N HIS A 102 -7.96 20.39 1.00
CA HIS A 102 -8.49 19.49 2.04
C HIS A 102 -8.12 18.03 1.82
N HIS A 103 -7.49 17.73 0.70
CA HIS A 103 -7.07 16.40 0.30
C HIS A 103 -5.69 16.48 -0.34
N ARG A 104 -4.76 15.63 0.11
CA ARG A 104 -3.42 15.50 -0.49
C ARG A 104 -3.02 14.05 -0.53
N GLU A 105 -2.45 13.64 -1.64
CA GLU A 105 -1.94 12.29 -1.83
C GLU A 105 -0.57 12.30 -2.50
N GLY A 106 0.31 11.40 -2.09
CA GLY A 106 1.62 11.25 -2.72
C GLY A 106 2.47 10.18 -2.07
N GLU A 107 3.65 10.01 -2.61
CA GLU A 107 4.64 9.05 -2.15
C GLU A 107 5.76 9.74 -1.37
N LEU A 108 5.93 9.30 -0.14
CA LEU A 108 7.02 9.69 0.75
C LEU A 108 8.16 8.70 0.60
N ARG A 109 9.37 9.18 0.27
CA ARG A 109 10.52 8.32 -0.02
C ARG A 109 11.70 8.65 0.88
N PHE A 110 12.38 7.59 1.35
CA PHE A 110 13.60 7.68 2.15
C PHE A 110 14.71 6.86 1.49
N ALA A 111 15.92 7.41 1.48
CA ALA A 111 17.11 6.64 1.12
C ALA A 111 17.42 5.63 2.24
N SER A 112 17.98 4.48 1.88
CA SER A 112 18.42 3.51 2.89
C SER A 112 19.59 4.05 3.70
N ALA A 113 19.55 3.85 5.02
CA ALA A 113 20.65 4.17 5.93
C ALA A 113 21.13 2.92 6.71
N GLY A 114 20.67 1.73 6.33
CA GLY A 114 21.06 0.50 7.01
C GLY A 114 20.23 -0.70 6.69
N SER A 115 20.10 -1.60 7.66
CA SER A 115 19.31 -2.80 7.54
C SER A 115 17.81 -2.48 7.54
N ALA A 116 17.06 -3.04 6.60
CA ALA A 116 15.60 -2.93 6.53
C ALA A 116 14.92 -4.01 7.40
N ARG A 117 15.27 -4.07 8.67
CA ARG A 117 14.78 -5.08 9.63
C ARG A 117 14.48 -4.47 10.98
N GLY A 118 13.63 -5.17 11.76
CA GLY A 118 13.22 -4.75 13.08
C GLY A 118 12.00 -3.84 13.08
N GLU A 119 11.86 -3.04 14.13
CA GLU A 119 10.76 -2.08 14.25
C GLU A 119 10.95 -0.92 13.26
N ILE A 120 9.88 -0.58 12.58
CA ILE A 120 9.78 0.56 11.68
C ILE A 120 8.90 1.59 12.36
N ARG A 121 9.36 2.83 12.48
CA ARG A 121 8.65 3.94 13.09
C ARG A 121 8.65 5.13 12.12
N LEU A 122 7.48 5.43 11.56
CA LEU A 122 7.28 6.63 10.74
C LEU A 122 6.48 7.63 11.57
N THR A 123 7.08 8.78 11.83
CA THR A 123 6.42 9.92 12.45
C THR A 123 6.20 11.04 11.45
N ILE A 124 5.09 11.74 11.55
CA ILE A 124 4.81 12.94 10.76
C ILE A 124 4.37 14.04 11.74
N SER A 125 5.15 15.10 11.79
CA SER A 125 4.89 16.31 12.60
C SER A 125 4.07 17.35 11.80
N ASP A 126 3.89 18.52 12.39
CA ASP A 126 3.21 19.67 11.75
C ASP A 126 1.73 19.40 11.40
N LEU A 127 1.11 18.42 12.07
CA LEU A 127 -0.33 18.13 12.03
C LEU A 127 -0.98 18.50 13.37
N PRO A 128 -2.33 18.68 13.40
CA PRO A 128 -3.04 19.05 14.65
C PRO A 128 -2.91 18.02 15.78
N GLY A 129 -2.57 16.78 15.44
CA GLY A 129 -2.32 15.71 16.41
C GLY A 129 -1.10 14.88 16.05
N PRO A 130 -0.60 14.05 16.98
CA PRO A 130 0.57 13.21 16.73
C PRO A 130 0.27 12.11 15.73
N VAL A 131 1.21 11.86 14.82
CA VAL A 131 1.18 10.72 13.89
C VAL A 131 2.39 9.84 14.14
N LEU A 132 2.13 8.61 14.54
CA LEU A 132 3.12 7.55 14.66
C LEU A 132 2.54 6.28 14.06
N ALA A 133 3.13 5.82 12.98
CA ALA A 133 2.85 4.53 12.37
C ALA A 133 4.00 3.55 12.63
N THR A 134 3.68 2.34 13.07
CA THR A 134 4.68 1.32 13.39
C THR A 134 4.39 0.02 12.68
N TRP A 135 5.46 -0.66 12.26
CA TRP A 135 5.46 -2.02 11.73
C TRP A 135 6.65 -2.78 12.28
N ASN A 136 6.71 -4.06 12.00
CA ASN A 136 7.87 -4.88 12.34
C ASN A 136 8.19 -5.83 11.19
N ILE A 137 9.45 -5.84 10.79
CA ILE A 137 9.99 -6.83 9.85
C ILE A 137 10.79 -7.82 10.68
N ALA A 138 10.35 -9.07 10.70
CA ALA A 138 11.03 -10.13 11.42
C ALA A 138 12.50 -10.23 10.98
N SER A 139 13.37 -10.36 11.97
CA SER A 139 14.75 -10.75 11.75
C SER A 139 14.74 -12.24 11.39
N GLY A 140 14.98 -12.55 10.13
CA GLY A 140 15.15 -13.93 9.66
C GLY A 140 16.51 -14.48 10.07
#